data_c21577fc5bfab9f667b56a60eec3e55b
#
_entry.id   c21577fc5bfab9f667b56a60eec3e55b
#
_cell.length_a   1.000
_cell.length_b   1.000
_cell.length_c   1.000
_cell.angle_alpha   90.00
_cell.angle_beta   90.00
_cell.angle_gamma   90.00
#
_symmetry.space_group_name_H-M   'P 1'
#
loop_
_entity.id
_entity.type
_entity.pdbx_description
1 polymer ?
#
loop_
_entity_poly.entity_id
_entity_poly.type
_entity_poly.pdbx_seq_one_letter_code
_entity_poly.pdbx_strand_id
1 'polypeptide(L)'
;MRSKQVIVIGAGLGGLSAAISLAQRGYSVAIHEKNAKIGGKLNVLKEGGYTFDLGPSILTLPHILGRLFERSGKHMSDYIPIRPLRPHWRNFFEDGKVVDLYPEADLMAAEARKVGEDPARVVRFLKYSADLFDLVNAGYFEQGLDTAKDFRRFYGLANFLRFDLFRSMHGGVKRFLKTPHMQDIFDYFIKYVGSSAYHAPAFMNCMATIQFRYDLWYVDGGLYNIALGLQRLLDEIGVVVHLHSEVTEVRKQGARVTGLVANGEFHPADIIVSNMEVIPAYEKLLLEDDAFMRGLDRFEPSCSGLVLELGLDCQYPQLAHHNFIFSRHQREHFHTVFRKRQLPPDPTIYLVAASKTDPTVAPPGCDCLKILPHIPYIDDAHPLSRDDYMALKERVLDKLERMGLKDLRRHVVFEHCWTPQDIREQYYSNKGSIYGVVSDRFKNLAFKAPKQSTKYPNLFFVGGSVNPGGGMPMVVLCGQNVANNVVAWDQC
;
A
#
# COMPACT_ATOMS: atom_id res chain seq x y z
N MET A 1 17.48 32.83 -13.18
CA MET A 1 16.13 32.84 -12.56
C MET A 1 16.24 32.20 -11.18
N ARG A 2 15.55 32.72 -10.16
CA ARG A 2 15.51 32.10 -8.83
C ARG A 2 14.80 30.75 -8.97
N SER A 3 15.37 29.68 -8.42
CA SER A 3 14.72 28.36 -8.36
C SER A 3 13.40 28.49 -7.59
N LYS A 4 12.27 27.97 -8.13
CA LYS A 4 10.99 27.99 -7.43
C LYS A 4 11.05 27.15 -6.17
N GLN A 5 10.40 27.66 -5.13
CA GLN A 5 10.30 26.98 -3.84
C GLN A 5 9.14 26.01 -3.82
N VAL A 6 9.44 24.72 -3.56
CA VAL A 6 8.44 23.68 -3.35
C VAL A 6 8.48 23.21 -1.92
N ILE A 7 7.34 23.20 -1.24
CA ILE A 7 7.23 22.57 0.07
C ILE A 7 6.41 21.28 -0.05
N VAL A 8 6.95 20.19 0.50
CA VAL A 8 6.30 18.89 0.59
C VAL A 8 5.75 18.69 2.00
N ILE A 9 4.46 18.41 2.13
CA ILE A 9 3.81 18.12 3.40
C ILE A 9 3.82 16.61 3.62
N GLY A 10 4.59 16.16 4.62
CA GLY A 10 4.71 14.75 5.01
C GLY A 10 5.81 13.98 4.29
N ALA A 11 6.67 13.34 5.07
CA ALA A 11 7.81 12.54 4.63
C ALA A 11 7.47 11.05 4.46
N GLY A 12 6.24 10.69 4.05
CA GLY A 12 5.92 9.33 3.59
C GLY A 12 6.57 9.04 2.23
N LEU A 13 6.59 7.78 1.77
CA LEU A 13 7.26 7.37 0.54
C LEU A 13 6.87 8.18 -0.69
N GLY A 14 5.61 8.59 -0.81
CA GLY A 14 5.13 9.44 -1.91
C GLY A 14 5.76 10.84 -1.85
N GLY A 15 5.81 11.44 -0.66
CA GLY A 15 6.42 12.75 -0.42
C GLY A 15 7.93 12.73 -0.65
N LEU A 16 8.63 11.72 -0.12
CA LEU A 16 10.06 11.51 -0.35
C LEU A 16 10.37 11.37 -1.84
N SER A 17 9.59 10.55 -2.56
CA SER A 17 9.76 10.37 -4.01
C SER A 17 9.51 11.65 -4.80
N ALA A 18 8.48 12.42 -4.44
CA ALA A 18 8.19 13.71 -5.09
C ALA A 18 9.32 14.72 -4.83
N ALA A 19 9.78 14.83 -3.59
CA ALA A 19 10.85 15.73 -3.20
C ALA A 19 12.16 15.43 -3.95
N ILE A 20 12.60 14.17 -3.96
CA ILE A 20 13.77 13.73 -4.72
C ILE A 20 13.59 14.08 -6.21
N SER A 21 12.45 13.70 -6.79
CA SER A 21 12.20 13.90 -8.21
C SER A 21 12.13 15.38 -8.62
N LEU A 22 11.67 16.26 -7.75
CA LEU A 22 11.65 17.72 -7.96
C LEU A 22 13.03 18.35 -7.78
N ALA A 23 13.77 17.96 -6.76
CA ALA A 23 15.15 18.41 -6.56
C ALA A 23 16.06 18.04 -7.75
N GLN A 24 15.92 16.81 -8.28
CA GLN A 24 16.61 16.36 -9.50
C GLN A 24 16.27 17.21 -10.75
N ARG A 25 15.18 18.00 -10.72
CA ARG A 25 14.76 18.93 -11.79
C ARG A 25 15.12 20.39 -11.49
N GLY A 26 15.88 20.64 -10.41
CA GLY A 26 16.39 21.96 -10.08
C GLY A 26 15.46 22.83 -9.23
N TYR A 27 14.38 22.28 -8.68
CA TYR A 27 13.56 22.99 -7.69
C TYR A 27 14.26 23.05 -6.34
N SER A 28 14.03 24.14 -5.58
CA SER A 28 14.40 24.21 -4.16
C SER A 28 13.32 23.54 -3.33
N VAL A 29 13.63 22.42 -2.68
CA VAL A 29 12.65 21.58 -2.02
C VAL A 29 12.91 21.47 -0.52
N ALA A 30 11.86 21.66 0.29
CA ALA A 30 11.85 21.35 1.71
C ALA A 30 10.68 20.42 2.05
N ILE A 31 10.86 19.53 3.03
CA ILE A 31 9.84 18.62 3.54
C ILE A 31 9.51 18.98 4.97
N HIS A 32 8.22 19.09 5.33
CA HIS A 32 7.75 19.21 6.71
C HIS A 32 7.06 17.92 7.13
N GLU A 33 7.59 17.27 8.18
CA GLU A 33 7.08 16.01 8.74
C GLU A 33 6.76 16.19 10.24
N LYS A 34 5.54 15.85 10.63
CA LYS A 34 5.08 15.99 12.03
C LYS A 34 5.79 15.04 13.00
N ASN A 35 6.15 13.87 12.52
CA ASN A 35 6.75 12.81 13.34
C ASN A 35 8.27 13.00 13.50
N ALA A 36 8.83 12.25 14.46
CA ALA A 36 10.27 12.18 14.71
C ALA A 36 11.06 11.41 13.64
N LYS A 37 10.37 10.74 12.70
CA LYS A 37 10.97 9.88 11.69
C LYS A 37 10.29 10.08 10.34
N ILE A 38 11.06 9.95 9.27
CA ILE A 38 10.52 9.85 7.91
C ILE A 38 9.94 8.45 7.64
N GLY A 39 9.29 8.28 6.49
CA GLY A 39 8.75 7.00 6.02
C GLY A 39 7.22 6.92 6.09
N GLY A 40 6.59 7.73 6.94
CA GLY A 40 5.14 7.69 7.14
C GLY A 40 4.66 6.31 7.62
N LYS A 41 3.76 5.66 6.85
CA LYS A 41 3.29 4.29 7.16
C LYS A 41 4.40 3.23 7.05
N LEU A 42 5.50 3.48 6.34
CA LEU A 42 6.70 2.67 6.38
C LEU A 42 7.50 3.05 7.62
N ASN A 43 7.29 2.31 8.69
CA ASN A 43 7.83 2.61 10.02
C ASN A 43 8.33 1.33 10.69
N VAL A 44 9.07 1.45 11.78
CA VAL A 44 9.71 0.33 12.50
C VAL A 44 9.51 0.46 14.01
N LEU A 45 9.24 -0.68 14.65
CA LEU A 45 9.28 -0.86 16.08
C LEU A 45 10.47 -1.77 16.43
N LYS A 46 11.31 -1.34 17.35
CA LYS A 46 12.42 -2.13 17.89
C LYS A 46 12.30 -2.18 19.39
N GLU A 47 12.02 -3.36 19.93
CA GLU A 47 11.85 -3.56 21.36
C GLU A 47 12.11 -5.02 21.75
N GLY A 48 12.67 -5.25 22.93
CA GLY A 48 12.92 -6.60 23.47
C GLY A 48 13.84 -7.49 22.61
N GLY A 49 14.67 -6.89 21.75
CA GLY A 49 15.50 -7.62 20.77
C GLY A 49 14.79 -7.99 19.48
N TYR A 50 13.52 -7.60 19.31
CA TYR A 50 12.73 -7.79 18.10
C TYR A 50 12.69 -6.52 17.25
N THR A 51 12.60 -6.72 15.93
CA THR A 51 12.40 -5.63 14.96
C THR A 51 11.19 -5.95 14.10
N PHE A 52 10.18 -5.08 14.12
CA PHE A 52 8.94 -5.22 13.37
C PHE A 52 8.76 -4.08 12.36
N ASP A 53 8.43 -4.42 11.12
CA ASP A 53 7.94 -3.45 10.15
C ASP A 53 6.46 -3.12 10.44
N LEU A 54 6.16 -1.95 11.00
CA LEU A 54 4.80 -1.57 11.42
C LEU A 54 3.83 -1.37 10.24
N GLY A 55 4.34 -1.01 9.07
CA GLY A 55 3.56 -0.69 7.89
C GLY A 55 3.57 -1.78 6.81
N PRO A 56 3.92 -1.44 5.56
CA PRO A 56 4.03 -2.42 4.48
C PRO A 56 5.12 -3.46 4.78
N SER A 57 4.91 -4.69 4.32
CA SER A 57 5.86 -5.80 4.53
C SER A 57 6.27 -6.48 3.22
N ILE A 58 5.79 -5.98 2.07
CA ILE A 58 6.04 -6.58 0.75
C ILE A 58 6.64 -5.54 -0.18
N LEU A 59 7.85 -5.79 -0.69
CA LEU A 59 8.46 -5.00 -1.75
C LEU A 59 8.26 -5.71 -3.09
N THR A 60 7.64 -4.99 -4.04
CA THR A 60 7.52 -5.37 -5.45
C THR A 60 8.04 -4.25 -6.34
N LEU A 61 8.31 -4.54 -7.63
CA LEU A 61 8.74 -3.56 -8.63
C LEU A 61 9.89 -2.66 -8.12
N PRO A 62 11.00 -3.23 -7.61
CA PRO A 62 12.10 -2.44 -7.01
C PRO A 62 12.73 -1.45 -7.99
N HIS A 63 12.63 -1.71 -9.31
CA HIS A 63 13.13 -0.80 -10.35
C HIS A 63 12.45 0.59 -10.32
N ILE A 64 11.20 0.68 -9.82
CA ILE A 64 10.53 1.99 -9.66
C ILE A 64 11.24 2.83 -8.60
N LEU A 65 11.65 2.19 -7.50
CA LEU A 65 12.46 2.82 -6.46
C LEU A 65 13.88 3.12 -6.99
N GLY A 66 14.47 2.18 -7.74
CA GLY A 66 15.79 2.32 -8.37
C GLY A 66 15.92 3.57 -9.24
N ARG A 67 14.87 3.95 -9.97
CA ARG A 67 14.83 5.17 -10.81
C ARG A 67 15.18 6.45 -10.05
N LEU A 68 14.89 6.53 -8.76
CA LEU A 68 15.21 7.71 -7.94
C LEU A 68 16.73 7.84 -7.74
N PHE A 69 17.42 6.72 -7.57
CA PHE A 69 18.87 6.67 -7.42
C PHE A 69 19.60 6.88 -8.76
N GLU A 70 19.16 6.17 -9.80
CA GLU A 70 19.72 6.24 -11.16
C GLU A 70 19.72 7.67 -11.71
N ARG A 71 18.65 8.44 -11.50
CA ARG A 71 18.55 9.85 -11.91
C ARG A 71 19.52 10.77 -11.16
N SER A 72 20.08 10.34 -10.05
CA SER A 72 21.13 11.02 -9.29
C SER A 72 22.52 10.43 -9.57
N GLY A 73 22.66 9.53 -10.56
CA GLY A 73 23.92 8.86 -10.87
C GLY A 73 24.36 7.85 -9.81
N LYS A 74 23.41 7.27 -9.06
CA LYS A 74 23.65 6.33 -7.96
C LYS A 74 23.02 4.96 -8.27
N HIS A 75 23.45 3.93 -7.54
CA HIS A 75 22.84 2.60 -7.59
C HIS A 75 22.05 2.33 -6.32
N MET A 76 20.79 1.89 -6.46
CA MET A 76 19.93 1.59 -5.31
C MET A 76 20.57 0.53 -4.38
N SER A 77 21.27 -0.44 -4.92
CA SER A 77 21.94 -1.51 -4.15
C SER A 77 22.95 -0.99 -3.10
N ASP A 78 23.53 0.21 -3.31
CA ASP A 78 24.49 0.81 -2.38
C ASP A 78 23.80 1.45 -1.16
N TYR A 79 22.48 1.60 -1.22
CA TYR A 79 21.64 2.23 -0.21
C TYR A 79 20.66 1.25 0.41
N ILE A 80 20.11 0.34 -0.38
CA ILE A 80 19.00 -0.53 -0.01
C ILE A 80 19.30 -1.95 -0.54
N PRO A 81 19.97 -2.79 0.25
CA PRO A 81 20.20 -4.18 -0.13
C PRO A 81 18.90 -4.98 -0.11
N ILE A 82 18.57 -5.65 -1.21
CA ILE A 82 17.36 -6.45 -1.36
C ILE A 82 17.70 -7.89 -1.77
N ARG A 83 16.85 -8.83 -1.35
CA ARG A 83 16.92 -10.24 -1.77
C ARG A 83 15.55 -10.78 -2.19
N PRO A 84 15.44 -11.70 -3.16
CA PRO A 84 14.17 -12.31 -3.54
C PRO A 84 13.70 -13.29 -2.46
N LEU A 85 12.38 -13.46 -2.35
CA LEU A 85 11.75 -14.38 -1.42
C LEU A 85 11.29 -15.66 -2.13
N ARG A 86 11.43 -16.81 -1.46
CA ARG A 86 10.92 -18.12 -1.88
C ARG A 86 10.41 -18.92 -0.67
N PRO A 87 9.19 -19.46 -0.71
CA PRO A 87 8.14 -19.13 -1.66
C PRO A 87 7.71 -17.66 -1.54
N HIS A 88 7.00 -17.14 -2.54
CA HIS A 88 6.40 -15.80 -2.45
C HIS A 88 5.38 -15.72 -1.32
N TRP A 89 4.40 -16.63 -1.34
CA TRP A 89 3.37 -16.79 -0.32
C TRP A 89 3.20 -18.26 0.03
N ARG A 90 2.94 -18.54 1.29
CA ARG A 90 2.43 -19.82 1.79
C ARG A 90 0.99 -19.65 2.21
N ASN A 91 0.10 -20.46 1.67
CA ASN A 91 -1.35 -20.32 1.85
C ASN A 91 -1.90 -21.54 2.57
N PHE A 92 -2.49 -21.32 3.75
CA PHE A 92 -3.07 -22.35 4.60
C PHE A 92 -4.58 -22.31 4.51
N PHE A 93 -5.22 -23.48 4.36
CA PHE A 93 -6.66 -23.65 4.28
C PHE A 93 -7.17 -24.53 5.42
N GLU A 94 -8.45 -24.33 5.79
CA GLU A 94 -9.11 -25.04 6.88
C GLU A 94 -9.23 -26.57 6.64
N ASP A 95 -9.16 -27.02 5.40
CA ASP A 95 -9.13 -28.45 5.03
C ASP A 95 -7.74 -29.09 5.14
N GLY A 96 -6.76 -28.35 5.68
CA GLY A 96 -5.38 -28.81 5.85
C GLY A 96 -4.51 -28.68 4.61
N LYS A 97 -5.02 -28.19 3.50
CA LYS A 97 -4.22 -27.93 2.30
C LYS A 97 -3.29 -26.75 2.53
N VAL A 98 -2.06 -26.89 2.02
CA VAL A 98 -1.05 -25.82 1.99
C VAL A 98 -0.57 -25.66 0.55
N VAL A 99 -0.65 -24.43 0.04
CA VAL A 99 -0.27 -24.08 -1.34
C VAL A 99 0.74 -22.96 -1.31
N ASP A 100 1.90 -23.19 -1.85
CA ASP A 100 2.94 -22.17 -1.99
C ASP A 100 2.86 -21.50 -3.37
N LEU A 101 3.18 -20.23 -3.46
CA LEU A 101 3.30 -19.51 -4.71
C LEU A 101 4.76 -19.33 -5.10
N TYR A 102 5.09 -19.80 -6.29
CA TYR A 102 6.43 -19.71 -6.89
C TYR A 102 6.35 -19.04 -8.27
N PRO A 103 7.32 -18.19 -8.66
CA PRO A 103 7.41 -17.69 -10.04
C PRO A 103 7.88 -18.78 -11.01
N GLU A 104 8.57 -19.81 -10.53
CA GLU A 104 9.05 -20.94 -11.32
C GLU A 104 7.86 -21.84 -11.75
N ALA A 105 7.71 -22.01 -13.08
CA ALA A 105 6.52 -22.64 -13.66
C ALA A 105 6.33 -24.09 -13.19
N ASP A 106 7.40 -24.87 -13.05
CA ASP A 106 7.33 -26.27 -12.64
C ASP A 106 6.89 -26.42 -11.17
N LEU A 107 7.42 -25.56 -10.28
CA LEU A 107 7.03 -25.51 -8.88
C LEU A 107 5.57 -25.09 -8.75
N MET A 108 5.16 -24.03 -9.46
CA MET A 108 3.77 -23.57 -9.44
C MET A 108 2.81 -24.62 -10.00
N ALA A 109 3.22 -25.38 -11.02
CA ALA A 109 2.44 -26.50 -11.56
C ALA A 109 2.24 -27.63 -10.53
N ALA A 110 3.29 -27.94 -9.75
CA ALA A 110 3.20 -28.92 -8.66
C ALA A 110 2.23 -28.46 -7.57
N GLU A 111 2.30 -27.20 -7.17
CA GLU A 111 1.40 -26.61 -6.18
C GLU A 111 -0.08 -26.63 -6.63
N ALA A 112 -0.33 -26.27 -7.90
CA ALA A 112 -1.69 -26.33 -8.47
C ALA A 112 -2.31 -27.73 -8.39
N ARG A 113 -1.50 -28.78 -8.69
CA ARG A 113 -1.97 -30.19 -8.62
C ARG A 113 -2.33 -30.62 -7.20
N LYS A 114 -1.71 -30.07 -6.14
CA LYS A 114 -2.05 -30.41 -4.74
C LYS A 114 -3.52 -30.16 -4.40
N VAL A 115 -4.12 -29.18 -5.07
CA VAL A 115 -5.52 -28.77 -4.88
C VAL A 115 -6.42 -29.15 -6.06
N GLY A 116 -5.94 -30.01 -6.96
CA GLY A 116 -6.72 -30.50 -8.11
C GLY A 116 -6.92 -29.49 -9.23
N GLU A 117 -6.10 -28.42 -9.28
CA GLU A 117 -6.15 -27.46 -10.38
C GLU A 117 -5.28 -27.94 -11.55
N ASP A 118 -5.77 -27.74 -12.78
CA ASP A 118 -5.00 -27.96 -14.00
C ASP A 118 -3.93 -26.87 -14.16
N PRO A 119 -2.64 -27.22 -14.15
CA PRO A 119 -1.56 -26.24 -14.33
C PRO A 119 -1.70 -25.39 -15.60
N ALA A 120 -2.23 -25.95 -16.69
CA ALA A 120 -2.45 -25.20 -17.91
C ALA A 120 -3.47 -24.05 -17.73
N ARG A 121 -4.38 -24.15 -16.76
CA ARG A 121 -5.30 -23.06 -16.41
C ARG A 121 -4.60 -21.94 -15.69
N VAL A 122 -3.67 -22.26 -14.78
CA VAL A 122 -2.84 -21.26 -14.10
C VAL A 122 -1.99 -20.51 -15.12
N VAL A 123 -1.35 -21.19 -16.07
CA VAL A 123 -0.59 -20.55 -17.14
C VAL A 123 -1.46 -19.60 -17.97
N ARG A 124 -2.67 -20.01 -18.35
CA ARG A 124 -3.61 -19.16 -19.10
C ARG A 124 -4.05 -17.93 -18.28
N PHE A 125 -4.28 -18.12 -16.97
CA PHE A 125 -4.60 -17.00 -16.08
C PHE A 125 -3.44 -16.01 -15.95
N LEU A 126 -2.21 -16.50 -15.76
CA LEU A 126 -1.03 -15.64 -15.66
C LEU A 126 -0.76 -14.90 -16.97
N LYS A 127 -1.02 -15.52 -18.14
CA LYS A 127 -0.97 -14.82 -19.42
C LYS A 127 -2.02 -13.71 -19.50
N TYR A 128 -3.27 -13.97 -19.11
CA TYR A 128 -4.31 -12.94 -19.04
C TYR A 128 -3.93 -11.79 -18.10
N SER A 129 -3.37 -12.13 -16.93
CA SER A 129 -2.84 -11.14 -15.99
C SER A 129 -1.73 -10.29 -16.63
N ALA A 130 -0.82 -10.91 -17.39
CA ALA A 130 0.27 -10.22 -18.08
C ALA A 130 -0.24 -9.25 -19.15
N ASP A 131 -1.21 -9.68 -19.97
CA ASP A 131 -1.81 -8.83 -21.00
C ASP A 131 -2.50 -7.60 -20.37
N LEU A 132 -3.13 -7.76 -19.20
CA LEU A 132 -3.71 -6.64 -18.44
C LEU A 132 -2.63 -5.74 -17.83
N PHE A 133 -1.56 -6.33 -17.29
CA PHE A 133 -0.46 -5.55 -16.70
C PHE A 133 0.22 -4.67 -17.76
N ASP A 134 0.55 -5.21 -18.91
CA ASP A 134 1.19 -4.47 -19.98
C ASP A 134 0.33 -3.29 -20.46
N LEU A 135 -1.00 -3.49 -20.50
CA LEU A 135 -1.96 -2.44 -20.82
C LEU A 135 -2.00 -1.36 -19.73
N VAL A 136 -2.12 -1.73 -18.46
CA VAL A 136 -2.16 -0.80 -17.32
C VAL A 136 -0.85 -0.05 -17.19
N ASN A 137 0.28 -0.76 -17.32
CA ASN A 137 1.61 -0.17 -17.18
C ASN A 137 1.87 0.93 -18.21
N ALA A 138 1.53 0.69 -19.48
CA ALA A 138 1.82 1.63 -20.57
C ALA A 138 1.23 3.04 -20.35
N GLY A 139 0.03 3.15 -19.80
CA GLY A 139 -0.63 4.43 -19.61
C GLY A 139 -0.81 4.81 -18.14
N TYR A 140 -1.54 3.99 -17.39
CA TYR A 140 -1.92 4.34 -16.02
C TYR A 140 -0.71 4.53 -15.09
N PHE A 141 0.30 3.67 -15.21
CA PHE A 141 1.50 3.78 -14.42
C PHE A 141 2.52 4.75 -15.05
N GLU A 142 2.99 4.47 -16.25
CA GLU A 142 4.11 5.24 -16.84
C GLU A 142 3.72 6.66 -17.25
N GLN A 143 2.51 6.87 -17.79
CA GLN A 143 2.02 8.20 -18.16
C GLN A 143 1.32 8.93 -16.98
N GLY A 144 1.02 8.21 -15.89
CA GLY A 144 0.35 8.79 -14.74
C GLY A 144 -1.05 9.35 -15.05
N LEU A 145 -1.83 8.65 -15.88
CA LEU A 145 -3.17 9.09 -16.27
C LEU A 145 -4.09 9.25 -15.06
N ASP A 146 -4.84 10.35 -14.98
CA ASP A 146 -5.66 10.69 -13.82
C ASP A 146 -7.17 10.58 -14.06
N THR A 147 -7.62 10.83 -15.28
CA THR A 147 -9.05 10.97 -15.58
C THR A 147 -9.51 10.02 -16.67
N ALA A 148 -10.80 9.74 -16.71
CA ALA A 148 -11.40 8.98 -17.82
C ALA A 148 -11.15 9.64 -19.21
N LYS A 149 -11.00 10.98 -19.24
CA LYS A 149 -10.65 11.73 -20.44
C LYS A 149 -9.23 11.40 -20.90
N ASP A 150 -8.26 11.35 -19.96
CA ASP A 150 -6.87 10.99 -20.25
C ASP A 150 -6.78 9.55 -20.75
N PHE A 151 -7.49 8.63 -20.11
CA PHE A 151 -7.59 7.24 -20.55
C PHE A 151 -8.12 7.11 -21.97
N ARG A 152 -9.24 7.79 -22.27
CA ARG A 152 -9.83 7.76 -23.60
C ARG A 152 -8.89 8.35 -24.64
N ARG A 153 -8.17 9.42 -24.32
CA ARG A 153 -7.20 10.06 -25.22
C ARG A 153 -6.00 9.15 -25.50
N PHE A 154 -5.48 8.48 -24.47
CA PHE A 154 -4.29 7.63 -24.58
C PHE A 154 -4.59 6.28 -25.25
N TYR A 155 -5.61 5.59 -24.79
CA TYR A 155 -5.91 4.23 -25.25
C TYR A 155 -6.83 4.15 -26.45
N GLY A 156 -7.66 5.16 -26.69
CA GLY A 156 -8.74 5.09 -27.67
C GLY A 156 -9.86 4.12 -27.24
N LEU A 157 -10.98 4.12 -28.00
CA LEU A 157 -12.16 3.30 -27.65
C LEU A 157 -11.91 1.80 -27.80
N ALA A 158 -11.14 1.37 -28.80
CA ALA A 158 -10.88 -0.06 -29.06
C ALA A 158 -10.09 -0.74 -27.92
N ASN A 159 -9.08 -0.05 -27.38
CA ASN A 159 -8.29 -0.60 -26.27
C ASN A 159 -9.02 -0.55 -24.92
N PHE A 160 -10.03 0.32 -24.77
CA PHE A 160 -10.84 0.41 -23.56
C PHE A 160 -11.56 -0.91 -23.25
N LEU A 161 -12.01 -1.64 -24.26
CA LEU A 161 -12.65 -2.94 -24.11
C LEU A 161 -11.68 -4.04 -23.60
N ARG A 162 -10.38 -3.86 -23.82
CA ARG A 162 -9.35 -4.82 -23.40
C ARG A 162 -9.11 -4.81 -21.88
N PHE A 163 -9.51 -3.74 -21.16
CA PHE A 163 -9.39 -3.65 -19.70
C PHE A 163 -10.34 -4.57 -18.93
N ASP A 164 -11.26 -5.26 -19.59
CA ASP A 164 -12.24 -6.13 -18.95
C ASP A 164 -13.01 -5.43 -17.79
N LEU A 165 -13.44 -4.20 -18.02
CA LEU A 165 -14.02 -3.29 -17.00
C LEU A 165 -15.37 -3.75 -16.47
N PHE A 166 -16.13 -4.49 -17.27
CA PHE A 166 -17.49 -4.92 -16.93
C PHE A 166 -17.52 -6.12 -15.99
N ARG A 167 -16.43 -6.87 -15.92
CA ARG A 167 -16.30 -8.03 -15.04
C ARG A 167 -15.64 -7.62 -13.73
N SER A 168 -15.99 -8.34 -12.62
CA SER A 168 -15.24 -8.20 -11.37
C SER A 168 -13.89 -8.94 -11.46
N MET A 169 -12.96 -8.62 -10.57
CA MET A 169 -11.69 -9.33 -10.43
C MET A 169 -11.94 -10.85 -10.23
N HIS A 170 -12.82 -11.22 -9.28
CA HIS A 170 -13.27 -12.59 -9.07
C HIS A 170 -13.82 -13.25 -10.36
N GLY A 171 -14.65 -12.53 -11.12
CA GLY A 171 -15.15 -13.02 -12.41
C GLY A 171 -14.04 -13.30 -13.42
N GLY A 172 -12.97 -12.51 -13.42
CA GLY A 172 -11.76 -12.76 -14.20
C GLY A 172 -11.02 -14.01 -13.75
N VAL A 173 -10.79 -14.17 -12.44
CA VAL A 173 -10.17 -15.37 -11.84
C VAL A 173 -10.97 -16.62 -12.17
N LYS A 174 -12.27 -16.64 -11.89
CA LYS A 174 -13.17 -17.77 -12.08
C LYS A 174 -13.28 -18.24 -13.54
N ARG A 175 -13.02 -17.37 -14.51
CA ARG A 175 -13.00 -17.71 -15.94
C ARG A 175 -11.93 -18.76 -16.24
N PHE A 176 -10.79 -18.68 -15.57
CA PHE A 176 -9.63 -19.54 -15.80
C PHE A 176 -9.48 -20.64 -14.76
N LEU A 177 -9.54 -20.30 -13.48
CA LEU A 177 -9.29 -21.21 -12.35
C LEU A 177 -10.60 -21.85 -11.88
N LYS A 178 -10.55 -23.12 -11.50
CA LYS A 178 -11.75 -23.90 -11.17
C LYS A 178 -11.81 -24.33 -9.72
N THR A 179 -10.67 -24.54 -9.09
CA THR A 179 -10.66 -24.95 -7.69
C THR A 179 -10.85 -23.77 -6.76
N PRO A 180 -11.63 -23.91 -5.67
CA PRO A 180 -11.84 -22.83 -4.70
C PRO A 180 -10.52 -22.27 -4.14
N HIS A 181 -9.57 -23.16 -3.79
CA HIS A 181 -8.27 -22.75 -3.25
C HIS A 181 -7.53 -21.77 -4.17
N MET A 182 -7.43 -22.10 -5.47
CA MET A 182 -6.75 -21.23 -6.42
C MET A 182 -7.54 -19.94 -6.66
N GLN A 183 -8.88 -20.02 -6.66
CA GLN A 183 -9.71 -18.81 -6.77
C GLN A 183 -9.49 -17.89 -5.57
N ASP A 184 -9.51 -18.41 -4.35
CA ASP A 184 -9.32 -17.64 -3.13
C ASP A 184 -7.93 -16.99 -3.07
N ILE A 185 -6.87 -17.74 -3.45
CA ILE A 185 -5.51 -17.21 -3.53
C ILE A 185 -5.44 -16.02 -4.49
N PHE A 186 -5.91 -16.19 -5.73
CA PHE A 186 -5.78 -15.13 -6.74
C PHE A 186 -6.77 -13.97 -6.53
N ASP A 187 -7.92 -14.20 -5.93
CA ASP A 187 -8.81 -13.14 -5.46
C ASP A 187 -8.16 -12.29 -4.35
N TYR A 188 -7.34 -12.92 -3.50
CA TYR A 188 -6.70 -12.23 -2.38
C TYR A 188 -5.55 -11.31 -2.79
N PHE A 189 -5.09 -11.33 -4.05
CA PHE A 189 -4.17 -10.32 -4.56
C PHE A 189 -4.73 -8.90 -4.45
N ILE A 190 -6.06 -8.75 -4.39
CA ILE A 190 -6.72 -7.45 -4.17
C ILE A 190 -6.31 -6.76 -2.84
N LYS A 191 -5.72 -7.50 -1.90
CA LYS A 191 -5.18 -6.96 -0.65
C LYS A 191 -4.14 -5.86 -0.88
N TYR A 192 -3.40 -5.89 -1.99
CA TYR A 192 -2.42 -4.86 -2.33
C TYR A 192 -3.00 -3.45 -2.46
N VAL A 193 -4.31 -3.35 -2.67
CA VAL A 193 -5.04 -2.08 -2.81
C VAL A 193 -6.19 -1.95 -1.81
N GLY A 194 -6.33 -2.89 -0.89
CA GLY A 194 -7.32 -2.85 0.19
C GLY A 194 -8.76 -2.75 -0.30
N SER A 195 -9.11 -3.55 -1.30
CA SER A 195 -10.43 -3.56 -1.94
C SER A 195 -11.03 -4.98 -1.95
N SER A 196 -12.23 -5.13 -2.51
CA SER A 196 -12.89 -6.42 -2.65
C SER A 196 -12.78 -6.96 -4.07
N ALA A 197 -12.33 -8.22 -4.24
CA ALA A 197 -12.26 -8.88 -5.54
C ALA A 197 -13.63 -9.00 -6.24
N TYR A 198 -14.72 -8.96 -5.47
CA TYR A 198 -16.10 -9.02 -5.99
C TYR A 198 -16.60 -7.69 -6.52
N HIS A 199 -15.96 -6.55 -6.17
CA HIS A 199 -16.37 -5.22 -6.56
C HIS A 199 -15.31 -4.49 -7.42
N ALA A 200 -14.03 -4.81 -7.25
CA ALA A 200 -12.96 -4.28 -8.08
C ALA A 200 -13.11 -4.78 -9.53
N PRO A 201 -12.75 -3.94 -10.53
CA PRO A 201 -12.80 -4.35 -11.94
C PRO A 201 -11.75 -5.41 -12.26
N ALA A 202 -12.00 -6.23 -13.29
CA ALA A 202 -11.18 -7.40 -13.60
C ALA A 202 -9.76 -7.07 -14.05
N PHE A 203 -9.49 -5.86 -14.52
CA PHE A 203 -8.11 -5.46 -14.84
C PHE A 203 -7.17 -5.49 -13.61
N MET A 204 -7.72 -5.45 -12.39
CA MET A 204 -6.94 -5.61 -11.16
C MET A 204 -6.28 -6.99 -11.04
N ASN A 205 -6.66 -7.97 -11.87
CA ASN A 205 -5.91 -9.23 -12.01
C ASN A 205 -4.47 -9.02 -12.50
N CYS A 206 -4.13 -7.84 -13.04
CA CYS A 206 -2.75 -7.47 -13.37
C CYS A 206 -1.77 -7.59 -12.19
N MET A 207 -2.28 -7.54 -10.95
CA MET A 207 -1.45 -7.65 -9.74
C MET A 207 -0.74 -9.00 -9.61
N ALA A 208 -1.30 -10.09 -10.16
CA ALA A 208 -0.59 -11.36 -10.17
C ALA A 208 0.71 -11.26 -10.99
N THR A 209 0.69 -10.56 -12.14
CA THR A 209 1.90 -10.35 -12.96
C THR A 209 2.97 -9.54 -12.22
N ILE A 210 2.59 -8.57 -11.40
CA ILE A 210 3.55 -7.81 -10.59
C ILE A 210 4.41 -8.75 -9.75
N GLN A 211 3.80 -9.76 -9.13
CA GLN A 211 4.50 -10.73 -8.31
C GLN A 211 5.23 -11.80 -9.13
N PHE A 212 4.58 -12.40 -10.13
CA PHE A 212 5.13 -13.53 -10.89
C PHE A 212 6.21 -13.12 -11.90
N ARG A 213 6.17 -11.89 -12.44
CA ARG A 213 7.16 -11.37 -13.41
C ARG A 213 8.29 -10.61 -12.75
N TYR A 214 8.03 -9.87 -11.66
CA TYR A 214 8.97 -8.94 -11.04
C TYR A 214 9.42 -9.37 -9.65
N ASP A 215 8.94 -10.52 -9.19
CA ASP A 215 9.33 -11.14 -7.93
C ASP A 215 8.77 -10.44 -6.67
N LEU A 216 8.94 -11.08 -5.52
CA LEU A 216 8.79 -10.51 -4.20
C LEU A 216 10.16 -10.35 -3.56
N TRP A 217 10.38 -9.20 -2.94
CA TRP A 217 11.66 -8.82 -2.39
C TRP A 217 11.55 -8.50 -0.90
N TYR A 218 12.59 -8.82 -0.18
CA TYR A 218 12.81 -8.40 1.19
C TYR A 218 14.00 -7.44 1.24
N VAL A 219 13.97 -6.49 2.16
CA VAL A 219 15.09 -5.56 2.44
C VAL A 219 15.81 -6.04 3.67
N ASP A 220 17.10 -6.27 3.58
CA ASP A 220 17.91 -6.75 4.70
C ASP A 220 17.84 -5.79 5.89
N GLY A 221 17.55 -6.32 7.07
CA GLY A 221 17.33 -5.53 8.30
C GLY A 221 15.95 -4.89 8.42
N GLY A 222 14.99 -5.21 7.52
CA GLY A 222 13.61 -4.72 7.53
C GLY A 222 13.34 -3.63 6.48
N LEU A 223 12.07 -3.50 6.12
CA LEU A 223 11.65 -2.59 5.04
C LEU A 223 11.86 -1.10 5.36
N TYR A 224 11.97 -0.75 6.65
CA TYR A 224 12.26 0.64 7.04
C TYR A 224 13.60 1.16 6.48
N ASN A 225 14.54 0.26 6.14
CA ASN A 225 15.79 0.62 5.48
C ASN A 225 15.59 1.29 4.12
N ILE A 226 14.42 1.14 3.48
CA ILE A 226 14.04 1.94 2.30
C ILE A 226 13.97 3.43 2.67
N ALA A 227 13.34 3.78 3.79
CA ALA A 227 13.25 5.18 4.23
C ALA A 227 14.65 5.73 4.55
N LEU A 228 15.50 4.96 5.22
CA LEU A 228 16.87 5.36 5.54
C LEU A 228 17.72 5.53 4.27
N GLY A 229 17.58 4.65 3.28
CA GLY A 229 18.26 4.78 2.00
C GLY A 229 17.81 6.05 1.23
N LEU A 230 16.52 6.37 1.25
CA LEU A 230 15.99 7.60 0.66
C LEU A 230 16.44 8.85 1.44
N GLN A 231 16.55 8.78 2.77
CA GLN A 231 17.11 9.88 3.57
C GLN A 231 18.54 10.22 3.13
N ARG A 232 19.40 9.21 3.02
CA ARG A 232 20.78 9.43 2.53
C ARG A 232 20.80 10.09 1.16
N LEU A 233 19.92 9.66 0.25
CA LEU A 233 19.82 10.28 -1.07
C LEU A 233 19.34 11.74 -0.99
N LEU A 234 18.36 12.07 -0.14
CA LEU A 234 17.87 13.43 0.09
C LEU A 234 18.99 14.34 0.61
N ASP A 235 19.76 13.86 1.58
CA ASP A 235 20.90 14.60 2.17
C ASP A 235 21.97 14.91 1.11
N GLU A 236 22.28 13.91 0.24
CA GLU A 236 23.27 14.06 -0.83
C GLU A 236 22.84 15.03 -1.94
N ILE A 237 21.52 15.16 -2.20
CA ILE A 237 21.01 16.10 -3.22
C ILE A 237 20.51 17.42 -2.63
N GLY A 238 20.73 17.66 -1.33
CA GLY A 238 20.48 18.94 -0.66
C GLY A 238 19.02 19.26 -0.36
N VAL A 239 18.16 18.24 -0.19
CA VAL A 239 16.76 18.43 0.25
C VAL A 239 16.70 18.52 1.76
N VAL A 240 16.10 19.60 2.28
CA VAL A 240 15.97 19.81 3.73
C VAL A 240 14.72 19.10 4.25
N VAL A 241 14.87 18.32 5.32
CA VAL A 241 13.75 17.64 5.99
C VAL A 241 13.60 18.21 7.41
N HIS A 242 12.46 18.85 7.69
CA HIS A 242 12.09 19.36 9.00
C HIS A 242 11.22 18.31 9.70
N LEU A 243 11.82 17.55 10.64
CA LEU A 243 11.10 16.64 11.54
C LEU A 243 10.46 17.42 12.68
N HIS A 244 9.48 16.80 13.39
CA HIS A 244 8.68 17.48 14.42
C HIS A 244 8.07 18.81 13.93
N SER A 245 7.74 18.88 12.65
CA SER A 245 7.24 20.07 11.97
C SER A 245 5.84 19.79 11.42
N GLU A 246 4.86 19.96 12.31
CA GLU A 246 3.45 19.73 11.96
C GLU A 246 2.90 20.91 11.16
N VAL A 247 2.41 20.62 9.95
CA VAL A 247 1.67 21.58 9.14
C VAL A 247 0.23 21.64 9.63
N THR A 248 -0.20 22.83 10.04
CA THR A 248 -1.54 23.07 10.59
C THR A 248 -2.45 23.87 9.65
N GLU A 249 -1.90 24.57 8.66
CA GLU A 249 -2.66 25.38 7.71
C GLU A 249 -1.93 25.46 6.35
N VAL A 250 -2.69 25.44 5.26
CA VAL A 250 -2.21 25.87 3.93
C VAL A 250 -2.86 27.21 3.60
N ARG A 251 -2.06 28.27 3.49
CA ARG A 251 -2.55 29.62 3.20
C ARG A 251 -2.89 29.82 1.74
N LYS A 252 -3.99 30.49 1.51
CA LYS A 252 -4.61 30.72 0.19
C LYS A 252 -4.74 32.21 -0.10
N GLN A 253 -4.53 32.60 -1.35
CA GLN A 253 -4.90 33.91 -1.87
C GLN A 253 -5.60 33.72 -3.21
N GLY A 254 -6.92 33.93 -3.24
CA GLY A 254 -7.75 33.59 -4.40
C GLY A 254 -7.68 32.09 -4.74
N ALA A 255 -7.40 31.79 -5.99
CA ALA A 255 -7.29 30.42 -6.50
C ALA A 255 -5.87 29.81 -6.35
N ARG A 256 -4.98 30.40 -5.56
CA ARG A 256 -3.59 29.90 -5.38
C ARG A 256 -3.29 29.69 -3.92
N VAL A 257 -2.45 28.68 -3.65
CA VAL A 257 -1.78 28.56 -2.36
C VAL A 257 -0.52 29.43 -2.36
N THR A 258 -0.20 30.04 -1.21
CA THR A 258 0.93 30.99 -1.07
C THR A 258 2.01 30.47 -0.12
N GLY A 259 1.72 29.42 0.63
CA GLY A 259 2.61 28.82 1.60
C GLY A 259 1.81 28.02 2.63
N LEU A 260 2.48 27.64 3.70
CA LEU A 260 1.87 26.88 4.80
C LEU A 260 2.33 27.41 6.16
N VAL A 261 1.60 27.03 7.21
CA VAL A 261 1.99 27.27 8.60
C VAL A 261 2.42 25.93 9.20
N ALA A 262 3.66 25.89 9.71
CA ALA A 262 4.18 24.75 10.44
C ALA A 262 4.77 25.23 11.77
N ASN A 263 4.42 24.55 12.87
CA ASN A 263 4.82 24.94 14.23
C ASN A 263 4.54 26.43 14.58
N GLY A 264 3.46 27.00 14.01
CA GLY A 264 3.07 28.40 14.20
C GLY A 264 3.80 29.43 13.32
N GLU A 265 4.77 29.02 12.51
CA GLU A 265 5.51 29.87 11.59
C GLU A 265 5.02 29.73 10.15
N PHE A 266 4.95 30.86 9.42
CA PHE A 266 4.58 30.87 8.01
C PHE A 266 5.78 30.61 7.11
N HIS A 267 5.68 29.60 6.25
CA HIS A 267 6.67 29.25 5.25
C HIS A 267 6.10 29.53 3.85
N PRO A 268 6.63 30.53 3.10
CA PRO A 268 6.17 30.83 1.76
C PRO A 268 6.58 29.74 0.78
N ALA A 269 5.71 29.44 -0.19
CA ALA A 269 5.97 28.46 -1.24
C ALA A 269 5.31 28.86 -2.56
N ASP A 270 6.00 28.60 -3.68
CA ASP A 270 5.43 28.76 -5.02
C ASP A 270 4.52 27.58 -5.36
N ILE A 271 4.86 26.39 -4.87
CA ILE A 271 4.18 25.12 -5.11
C ILE A 271 4.12 24.33 -3.80
N ILE A 272 2.98 23.69 -3.53
CA ILE A 272 2.82 22.75 -2.43
C ILE A 272 2.50 21.36 -2.98
N VAL A 273 3.21 20.33 -2.44
CA VAL A 273 2.92 18.91 -2.69
C VAL A 273 2.51 18.27 -1.38
N SER A 274 1.27 17.82 -1.26
CA SER A 274 0.76 17.17 -0.05
C SER A 274 0.87 15.65 -0.17
N ASN A 275 1.59 15.02 0.77
CA ASN A 275 1.54 13.56 0.99
C ASN A 275 0.49 13.19 2.07
N MET A 276 -0.16 14.15 2.69
CA MET A 276 -1.39 13.94 3.43
C MET A 276 -2.50 13.53 2.45
N GLU A 277 -3.34 12.58 2.83
CA GLU A 277 -4.43 12.12 1.97
C GLU A 277 -5.37 13.26 1.59
N VAL A 278 -5.94 13.22 0.38
CA VAL A 278 -6.68 14.34 -0.23
C VAL A 278 -7.81 14.87 0.66
N ILE A 279 -8.67 13.98 1.18
CA ILE A 279 -9.82 14.39 2.00
C ILE A 279 -9.36 15.06 3.29
N PRO A 280 -8.51 14.44 4.14
CA PRO A 280 -7.99 15.10 5.33
C PRO A 280 -7.21 16.40 5.05
N ALA A 281 -6.53 16.52 3.91
CA ALA A 281 -5.82 17.74 3.56
C ALA A 281 -6.77 18.90 3.26
N TYR A 282 -7.84 18.65 2.50
CA TYR A 282 -8.86 19.68 2.26
C TYR A 282 -9.64 20.04 3.52
N GLU A 283 -9.95 19.05 4.35
CA GLU A 283 -10.69 19.25 5.60
C GLU A 283 -9.88 20.02 6.65
N LYS A 284 -8.64 19.60 6.91
CA LYS A 284 -7.83 20.05 8.04
C LYS A 284 -6.88 21.20 7.72
N LEU A 285 -6.28 21.21 6.51
CA LEU A 285 -5.25 22.20 6.16
C LEU A 285 -5.80 23.32 5.29
N LEU A 286 -6.79 23.03 4.46
CA LEU A 286 -7.38 24.00 3.54
C LEU A 286 -8.74 24.52 4.04
N LEU A 287 -9.37 23.84 5.00
CA LEU A 287 -10.65 24.20 5.60
C LEU A 287 -11.70 24.52 4.53
N GLU A 288 -11.91 23.57 3.61
CA GLU A 288 -12.87 23.72 2.53
C GLU A 288 -14.31 23.53 3.02
N ASP A 289 -15.25 24.15 2.33
CA ASP A 289 -16.67 24.10 2.70
C ASP A 289 -17.31 22.72 2.45
N ASP A 290 -18.43 22.47 3.11
CA ASP A 290 -19.17 21.20 3.03
C ASP A 290 -19.61 20.86 1.58
N ALA A 291 -19.88 21.87 0.75
CA ALA A 291 -20.31 21.64 -0.63
C ALA A 291 -19.18 21.05 -1.46
N PHE A 292 -17.96 21.55 -1.29
CA PHE A 292 -16.75 20.99 -1.91
C PHE A 292 -16.46 19.61 -1.36
N MET A 293 -16.49 19.43 -0.03
CA MET A 293 -16.20 18.15 0.64
C MET A 293 -17.15 17.03 0.20
N ARG A 294 -18.46 17.29 0.07
CA ARG A 294 -19.42 16.32 -0.48
C ARG A 294 -19.06 15.82 -1.89
N GLY A 295 -18.40 16.64 -2.69
CA GLY A 295 -17.90 16.24 -4.01
C GLY A 295 -16.81 15.15 -3.95
N LEU A 296 -16.17 14.95 -2.79
CA LEU A 296 -15.14 13.96 -2.55
C LEU A 296 -15.65 12.63 -1.97
N ASP A 297 -16.93 12.53 -1.56
CA ASP A 297 -17.53 11.34 -0.92
C ASP A 297 -17.43 10.07 -1.79
N ARG A 298 -17.33 10.21 -3.12
CA ARG A 298 -17.12 9.10 -4.04
C ARG A 298 -15.78 8.38 -3.83
N PHE A 299 -14.83 9.03 -3.17
CA PHE A 299 -13.52 8.46 -2.86
C PHE A 299 -13.54 7.77 -1.49
N GLU A 300 -14.33 6.70 -1.40
CA GLU A 300 -14.45 5.90 -0.18
C GLU A 300 -13.08 5.37 0.26
N PRO A 301 -12.77 5.37 1.57
CA PRO A 301 -11.53 4.79 2.09
C PRO A 301 -11.43 3.30 1.79
N SER A 302 -10.21 2.81 1.61
CA SER A 302 -9.92 1.38 1.57
C SER A 302 -10.16 0.72 2.92
N CYS A 303 -10.00 -0.60 3.00
CA CYS A 303 -10.01 -1.27 4.30
C CYS A 303 -8.90 -0.74 5.23
N SER A 304 -9.10 -1.01 6.51
CA SER A 304 -8.09 -0.88 7.56
C SER A 304 -7.51 -2.25 7.94
N GLY A 305 -6.76 -2.31 9.02
CA GLY A 305 -6.21 -3.52 9.62
C GLY A 305 -6.15 -3.43 11.13
N LEU A 306 -6.30 -4.56 11.80
CA LEU A 306 -5.80 -4.75 13.15
C LEU A 306 -4.37 -5.29 13.00
N VAL A 307 -3.37 -4.57 13.50
CA VAL A 307 -1.98 -4.98 13.32
C VAL A 307 -1.44 -5.46 14.66
N LEU A 308 -1.07 -6.75 14.72
CA LEU A 308 -0.46 -7.35 15.90
C LEU A 308 0.99 -7.66 15.58
N GLU A 309 1.89 -7.20 16.42
CA GLU A 309 3.30 -7.59 16.43
C GLU A 309 3.56 -8.45 17.65
N LEU A 310 4.00 -9.70 17.41
CA LEU A 310 4.29 -10.68 18.46
C LEU A 310 5.76 -11.11 18.40
N GLY A 311 6.50 -10.86 19.47
CA GLY A 311 7.80 -11.47 19.72
C GLY A 311 7.61 -12.81 20.44
N LEU A 312 8.19 -13.88 19.89
CA LEU A 312 8.02 -15.24 20.42
C LEU A 312 9.35 -15.80 20.92
N ASP A 313 9.33 -16.56 22.01
CA ASP A 313 10.48 -17.29 22.54
C ASP A 313 10.67 -18.67 21.88
N CYS A 314 9.98 -18.95 20.81
CA CYS A 314 10.08 -20.19 20.03
C CYS A 314 10.03 -19.91 18.52
N GLN A 315 10.20 -20.97 17.71
CA GLN A 315 10.08 -20.92 16.27
C GLN A 315 8.96 -21.83 15.78
N TYR A 316 8.23 -21.36 14.75
CA TYR A 316 7.24 -22.14 14.00
C TYR A 316 7.80 -22.51 12.60
N PRO A 317 8.44 -23.68 12.44
CA PRO A 317 9.16 -24.05 11.22
C PRO A 317 8.24 -24.21 9.98
N GLN A 318 6.93 -24.40 10.20
CA GLN A 318 5.94 -24.51 9.11
C GLN A 318 5.66 -23.19 8.43
N LEU A 319 6.04 -22.04 9.01
CA LEU A 319 5.85 -20.72 8.39
C LEU A 319 6.91 -20.43 7.33
N ALA A 320 6.49 -19.77 6.25
CA ALA A 320 7.35 -19.05 5.32
C ALA A 320 7.46 -17.57 5.75
N HIS A 321 8.15 -16.74 4.96
CA HIS A 321 8.19 -15.29 5.22
C HIS A 321 6.79 -14.68 5.18
N HIS A 322 6.03 -14.90 4.11
CA HIS A 322 4.65 -14.44 3.96
C HIS A 322 3.68 -15.62 4.00
N ASN A 323 2.72 -15.56 4.91
CA ASN A 323 1.73 -16.60 5.12
C ASN A 323 0.34 -16.01 5.06
N PHE A 324 -0.60 -16.76 4.49
CA PHE A 324 -2.01 -16.44 4.46
C PHE A 324 -2.80 -17.60 5.05
N ILE A 325 -3.58 -17.31 6.08
CA ILE A 325 -4.48 -18.26 6.72
C ILE A 325 -5.89 -17.86 6.28
N PHE A 326 -6.43 -18.60 5.31
CA PHE A 326 -7.68 -18.24 4.68
C PHE A 326 -8.91 -18.44 5.57
N SER A 327 -9.92 -17.59 5.38
CA SER A 327 -11.27 -17.82 5.89
C SER A 327 -11.86 -19.04 5.22
N ARG A 328 -12.65 -19.82 5.95
CA ARG A 328 -13.43 -20.93 5.39
C ARG A 328 -14.39 -20.47 4.28
N HIS A 329 -14.90 -19.25 4.40
CA HIS A 329 -15.86 -18.64 3.47
C HIS A 329 -15.34 -17.26 3.00
N GLN A 330 -14.38 -17.28 2.08
CA GLN A 330 -13.69 -16.06 1.62
C GLN A 330 -14.64 -15.00 1.05
N ARG A 331 -15.67 -15.41 0.32
CA ARG A 331 -16.68 -14.47 -0.19
C ARG A 331 -17.43 -13.75 0.93
N GLU A 332 -17.77 -14.46 2.00
CA GLU A 332 -18.46 -13.89 3.15
C GLU A 332 -17.53 -12.93 3.92
N HIS A 333 -16.25 -13.30 4.06
CA HIS A 333 -15.23 -12.40 4.63
C HIS A 333 -15.20 -11.06 3.88
N PHE A 334 -15.06 -11.06 2.54
CA PHE A 334 -15.10 -9.84 1.74
C PHE A 334 -16.42 -9.06 1.88
N HIS A 335 -17.53 -9.75 1.91
CA HIS A 335 -18.85 -9.12 2.06
C HIS A 335 -18.99 -8.46 3.45
N THR A 336 -18.53 -9.13 4.50
CA THR A 336 -18.58 -8.61 5.88
C THR A 336 -17.71 -7.36 6.02
N VAL A 337 -16.47 -7.39 5.54
CA VAL A 337 -15.55 -6.26 5.65
C VAL A 337 -15.98 -5.07 4.79
N PHE A 338 -16.29 -5.30 3.49
CA PHE A 338 -16.45 -4.21 2.51
C PHE A 338 -17.88 -3.76 2.28
N ARG A 339 -18.90 -4.55 2.68
CA ARG A 339 -20.31 -4.18 2.51
C ARG A 339 -21.02 -3.96 3.84
N LYS A 340 -20.94 -4.94 4.75
CA LYS A 340 -21.53 -4.80 6.07
C LYS A 340 -20.77 -3.83 6.97
N ARG A 341 -19.46 -3.59 6.67
CA ARG A 341 -18.54 -2.80 7.51
C ARG A 341 -18.48 -3.33 8.94
N GLN A 342 -18.38 -4.65 9.07
CA GLN A 342 -18.33 -5.35 10.35
C GLN A 342 -17.02 -6.14 10.47
N LEU A 343 -16.60 -6.39 11.72
CA LEU A 343 -15.47 -7.26 11.99
C LEU A 343 -15.81 -8.70 11.58
N PRO A 344 -14.98 -9.35 10.77
CA PRO A 344 -15.28 -10.70 10.28
C PRO A 344 -15.22 -11.71 11.43
N PRO A 345 -16.22 -12.64 11.53
CA PRO A 345 -16.20 -13.71 12.52
C PRO A 345 -15.10 -14.75 12.26
N ASP A 346 -14.76 -14.98 10.99
CA ASP A 346 -13.67 -15.83 10.52
C ASP A 346 -12.79 -15.04 9.54
N PRO A 347 -11.77 -14.28 10.03
CA PRO A 347 -10.94 -13.45 9.19
C PRO A 347 -9.96 -14.29 8.35
N THR A 348 -9.70 -13.86 7.11
CA THR A 348 -8.45 -14.20 6.44
C THR A 348 -7.33 -13.39 7.06
N ILE A 349 -6.26 -14.07 7.46
CA ILE A 349 -5.14 -13.49 8.19
C ILE A 349 -3.91 -13.47 7.29
N TYR A 350 -3.30 -12.30 7.12
CA TYR A 350 -1.96 -12.16 6.59
C TYR A 350 -0.97 -12.18 7.75
N LEU A 351 -0.01 -13.08 7.70
CA LEU A 351 1.03 -13.27 8.72
C LEU A 351 2.40 -13.15 8.07
N VAL A 352 3.24 -12.28 8.60
CA VAL A 352 4.64 -12.12 8.20
C VAL A 352 5.52 -12.68 9.31
N ALA A 353 6.43 -13.59 8.95
CA ALA A 353 7.45 -14.13 9.82
C ALA A 353 8.82 -13.75 9.24
N ALA A 354 9.23 -12.50 9.42
CA ALA A 354 10.45 -11.95 8.82
C ALA A 354 11.71 -12.68 9.27
N SER A 355 11.73 -13.21 10.52
CA SER A 355 12.81 -14.06 11.08
C SER A 355 13.11 -15.31 10.24
N LYS A 356 12.17 -15.79 9.40
CA LYS A 356 12.41 -16.92 8.47
C LYS A 356 13.36 -16.55 7.33
N THR A 357 13.54 -15.28 7.04
CA THR A 357 14.44 -14.78 6.00
C THR A 357 15.63 -14.04 6.59
N ASP A 358 15.40 -13.29 7.65
CA ASP A 358 16.40 -12.45 8.30
C ASP A 358 16.47 -12.76 9.81
N PRO A 359 17.47 -13.54 10.23
CA PRO A 359 17.61 -13.89 11.65
C PRO A 359 17.99 -12.71 12.54
N THR A 360 18.34 -11.55 11.97
CA THR A 360 18.73 -10.36 12.75
C THR A 360 17.54 -9.60 13.34
N VAL A 361 16.31 -9.91 12.90
CA VAL A 361 15.09 -9.22 13.37
C VAL A 361 14.46 -9.85 14.62
N ALA A 362 15.02 -10.95 15.12
CA ALA A 362 14.59 -11.62 16.36
C ALA A 362 15.80 -12.19 17.10
N PRO A 363 15.71 -12.45 18.42
CA PRO A 363 16.74 -13.17 19.15
C PRO A 363 16.96 -14.60 18.59
N PRO A 364 18.13 -15.21 18.79
CA PRO A 364 18.41 -16.58 18.35
C PRO A 364 17.38 -17.58 18.88
N GLY A 365 16.82 -18.42 17.99
CA GLY A 365 15.81 -19.42 18.34
C GLY A 365 14.38 -18.85 18.49
N CYS A 366 14.17 -17.57 18.21
CA CYS A 366 12.90 -16.86 18.34
C CYS A 366 12.30 -16.52 16.98
N ASP A 367 10.98 -16.28 16.94
CA ASP A 367 10.30 -15.72 15.79
C ASP A 367 9.72 -14.34 16.11
N CYS A 368 9.68 -13.45 15.11
CA CYS A 368 8.87 -12.25 15.15
C CYS A 368 7.73 -12.38 14.14
N LEU A 369 6.49 -12.20 14.61
CA LEU A 369 5.30 -12.31 13.78
C LEU A 369 4.59 -10.97 13.71
N LYS A 370 4.29 -10.53 12.50
CA LYS A 370 3.32 -9.47 12.25
C LYS A 370 2.07 -10.07 11.66
N ILE A 371 0.93 -9.80 12.28
CA ILE A 371 -0.36 -10.41 11.96
C ILE A 371 -1.33 -9.30 11.57
N LEU A 372 -1.95 -9.44 10.39
CA LEU A 372 -2.81 -8.41 9.81
C LEU A 372 -4.08 -9.04 9.22
N PRO A 373 -5.16 -9.19 9.96
CA PRO A 373 -6.49 -9.32 9.37
C PRO A 373 -6.95 -7.99 8.78
N HIS A 374 -7.45 -7.98 7.55
CA HIS A 374 -8.11 -6.82 6.98
C HIS A 374 -9.50 -6.63 7.61
N ILE A 375 -9.79 -5.40 8.01
CA ILE A 375 -11.04 -5.02 8.68
C ILE A 375 -11.60 -3.73 8.07
N PRO A 376 -12.84 -3.35 8.36
CA PRO A 376 -13.41 -2.10 7.87
C PRO A 376 -12.59 -0.88 8.34
N TYR A 377 -12.64 0.19 7.56
CA TYR A 377 -12.24 1.52 8.02
C TYR A 377 -13.20 2.02 9.10
N ILE A 378 -12.82 3.08 9.84
CA ILE A 378 -13.66 3.67 10.90
C ILE A 378 -14.95 4.20 10.28
N ASP A 379 -16.09 3.68 10.73
CA ASP A 379 -17.42 4.22 10.45
C ASP A 379 -17.85 5.13 11.62
N ASP A 380 -17.81 6.46 11.39
CA ASP A 380 -18.12 7.43 12.43
C ASP A 380 -19.60 7.37 12.88
N ALA A 381 -20.49 6.78 12.04
CA ALA A 381 -21.89 6.55 12.41
C ALA A 381 -22.08 5.31 13.31
N HIS A 382 -21.19 4.32 13.20
CA HIS A 382 -21.22 3.09 13.98
C HIS A 382 -19.80 2.74 14.46
N PRO A 383 -19.25 3.53 15.39
CA PRO A 383 -17.85 3.37 15.82
C PRO A 383 -17.66 2.05 16.58
N LEU A 384 -16.60 1.33 16.23
CA LEU A 384 -16.14 0.17 16.98
C LEU A 384 -15.32 0.63 18.18
N SER A 385 -15.52 -0.02 19.32
CA SER A 385 -14.75 0.20 20.54
C SER A 385 -13.38 -0.52 20.50
N ARG A 386 -12.48 -0.16 21.40
CA ARG A 386 -11.21 -0.91 21.57
C ARG A 386 -11.49 -2.36 21.96
N ASP A 387 -12.52 -2.62 22.77
CA ASP A 387 -12.89 -3.99 23.18
C ASP A 387 -13.36 -4.85 22.02
N ASP A 388 -14.04 -4.27 21.01
CA ASP A 388 -14.41 -4.98 19.79
C ASP A 388 -13.16 -5.46 19.02
N TYR A 389 -12.12 -4.62 18.94
CA TYR A 389 -10.86 -4.98 18.33
C TYR A 389 -10.08 -6.02 19.14
N MET A 390 -10.13 -5.94 20.47
CA MET A 390 -9.51 -6.95 21.33
C MET A 390 -10.23 -8.30 21.21
N ALA A 391 -11.55 -8.30 21.11
CA ALA A 391 -12.32 -9.52 20.82
C ALA A 391 -11.95 -10.11 19.43
N LEU A 392 -11.67 -9.28 18.44
CA LEU A 392 -11.15 -9.77 17.16
C LEU A 392 -9.74 -10.34 17.31
N LYS A 393 -8.86 -9.69 18.10
CA LYS A 393 -7.52 -10.22 18.38
C LYS A 393 -7.60 -11.64 18.93
N GLU A 394 -8.46 -11.88 19.92
CA GLU A 394 -8.62 -13.22 20.47
C GLU A 394 -9.07 -14.25 19.43
N ARG A 395 -10.06 -13.90 18.58
CA ARG A 395 -10.49 -14.77 17.47
C ARG A 395 -9.35 -15.08 16.48
N VAL A 396 -8.48 -14.09 16.22
CA VAL A 396 -7.30 -14.28 15.36
C VAL A 396 -6.32 -15.25 16.00
N LEU A 397 -6.01 -15.08 17.28
CA LEU A 397 -5.11 -15.98 18.01
C LEU A 397 -5.68 -17.41 18.09
N ASP A 398 -6.98 -17.56 18.40
CA ASP A 398 -7.67 -18.87 18.39
C ASP A 398 -7.54 -19.57 17.01
N LYS A 399 -7.72 -18.79 15.94
CA LYS A 399 -7.57 -19.34 14.59
C LYS A 399 -6.14 -19.78 14.29
N LEU A 400 -5.16 -18.98 14.65
CA LEU A 400 -3.75 -19.31 14.45
C LEU A 400 -3.34 -20.57 15.21
N GLU A 401 -3.76 -20.71 16.47
CA GLU A 401 -3.49 -21.93 17.27
C GLU A 401 -4.16 -23.16 16.65
N ARG A 402 -5.43 -23.06 16.26
CA ARG A 402 -6.17 -24.12 15.58
C ARG A 402 -5.52 -24.52 14.24
N MET A 403 -4.97 -23.57 13.52
CA MET A 403 -4.34 -23.77 12.21
C MET A 403 -2.85 -24.16 12.30
N GLY A 404 -2.37 -24.49 13.50
CA GLY A 404 -1.08 -25.14 13.69
C GLY A 404 -0.01 -24.36 14.42
N LEU A 405 -0.25 -23.12 14.86
CA LEU A 405 0.65 -22.39 15.76
C LEU A 405 0.31 -22.78 17.21
N LYS A 406 0.60 -24.02 17.58
CA LYS A 406 0.24 -24.58 18.89
C LYS A 406 0.85 -23.76 20.03
N ASP A 407 0.06 -23.54 21.09
CA ASP A 407 0.46 -22.83 22.29
C ASP A 407 0.99 -21.39 22.01
N LEU A 408 0.54 -20.73 20.93
CA LEU A 408 1.02 -19.43 20.47
C LEU A 408 1.03 -18.41 21.62
N ARG A 409 -0.10 -18.29 22.36
CA ARG A 409 -0.23 -17.34 23.47
C ARG A 409 0.81 -17.54 24.56
N ARG A 410 1.19 -18.80 24.84
CA ARG A 410 2.18 -19.16 25.85
C ARG A 410 3.59 -18.69 25.49
N HIS A 411 3.86 -18.61 24.18
CA HIS A 411 5.17 -18.26 23.64
C HIS A 411 5.31 -16.76 23.34
N VAL A 412 4.28 -15.95 23.55
CA VAL A 412 4.34 -14.49 23.37
C VAL A 412 5.11 -13.86 24.53
N VAL A 413 6.27 -13.28 24.27
CA VAL A 413 7.09 -12.54 25.23
C VAL A 413 7.06 -11.02 25.00
N PHE A 414 6.58 -10.60 23.84
CA PHE A 414 6.33 -9.21 23.46
C PHE A 414 5.06 -9.12 22.63
N GLU A 415 4.23 -8.14 22.92
CA GLU A 415 3.01 -7.85 22.14
C GLU A 415 2.84 -6.35 21.94
N HIS A 416 2.54 -5.97 20.69
CA HIS A 416 2.10 -4.63 20.34
C HIS A 416 0.89 -4.72 19.39
N CYS A 417 -0.09 -3.83 19.57
CA CYS A 417 -1.33 -3.85 18.81
C CYS A 417 -1.74 -2.45 18.35
N TRP A 418 -1.95 -2.29 17.04
CA TRP A 418 -2.50 -1.09 16.42
C TRP A 418 -3.93 -1.33 15.94
N THR A 419 -4.81 -0.41 16.32
CA THR A 419 -6.18 -0.31 15.82
C THR A 419 -6.29 0.72 14.68
N PRO A 420 -7.40 0.77 13.96
CA PRO A 420 -7.64 1.84 12.97
C PRO A 420 -7.56 3.26 13.57
N GLN A 421 -7.91 3.44 14.84
CA GLN A 421 -7.81 4.72 15.54
C GLN A 421 -6.33 5.13 15.71
N ASP A 422 -5.48 4.21 16.16
CA ASP A 422 -4.04 4.46 16.31
C ASP A 422 -3.41 4.83 14.96
N ILE A 423 -3.81 4.15 13.87
CA ILE A 423 -3.36 4.44 12.50
C ILE A 423 -3.83 5.85 12.05
N ARG A 424 -5.09 6.22 12.34
CA ARG A 424 -5.63 7.55 12.01
C ARG A 424 -4.89 8.67 12.74
N GLU A 425 -4.63 8.49 14.02
CA GLU A 425 -3.95 9.48 14.86
C GLU A 425 -2.49 9.66 14.44
N GLN A 426 -1.78 8.53 14.23
CA GLN A 426 -0.37 8.55 13.88
C GLN A 426 -0.11 9.14 12.49
N TYR A 427 -0.95 8.83 11.49
CA TYR A 427 -0.68 9.14 10.08
C TYR A 427 -1.68 10.08 9.42
N TYR A 428 -2.69 10.56 10.15
CA TYR A 428 -3.80 11.34 9.60
C TYR A 428 -4.47 10.67 8.38
N SER A 429 -4.47 9.32 8.37
CA SER A 429 -5.13 8.59 7.30
C SER A 429 -6.65 8.74 7.37
N ASN A 430 -7.28 8.86 6.20
CA ASN A 430 -8.73 9.02 6.12
C ASN A 430 -9.43 7.81 6.74
N LYS A 431 -10.14 8.02 7.86
CA LYS A 431 -10.88 6.99 8.63
C LYS A 431 -10.03 5.75 8.98
N GLY A 432 -8.74 5.94 9.24
CA GLY A 432 -7.82 4.85 9.59
C GLY A 432 -7.52 3.86 8.48
N SER A 433 -7.80 4.19 7.21
CA SER A 433 -7.50 3.33 6.07
C SER A 433 -6.01 3.14 5.86
N ILE A 434 -5.59 1.95 5.38
CA ILE A 434 -4.16 1.64 5.20
C ILE A 434 -3.67 1.80 3.76
N TYR A 435 -4.56 1.79 2.76
CA TYR A 435 -4.21 1.87 1.34
C TYR A 435 -4.75 3.14 0.62
N GLY A 436 -5.39 4.05 1.34
CA GLY A 436 -6.01 5.25 0.77
C GLY A 436 -7.43 4.97 0.26
N VAL A 437 -7.68 5.13 -1.04
CA VAL A 437 -9.03 5.01 -1.64
C VAL A 437 -9.27 3.63 -2.22
N VAL A 438 -10.46 3.07 -1.99
CA VAL A 438 -10.91 1.78 -2.52
C VAL A 438 -10.94 1.78 -4.06
N SER A 439 -10.68 0.62 -4.67
CA SER A 439 -10.89 0.40 -6.10
C SER A 439 -12.21 -0.34 -6.31
N ASP A 440 -13.26 0.39 -6.72
CA ASP A 440 -14.61 -0.13 -6.91
C ASP A 440 -15.14 0.30 -8.28
N ARG A 441 -15.65 -0.67 -9.08
CA ARG A 441 -16.13 -0.43 -10.45
C ARG A 441 -17.42 0.39 -10.53
N PHE A 442 -18.18 0.52 -9.43
CA PHE A 442 -19.45 1.26 -9.39
C PHE A 442 -19.30 2.64 -8.76
N LYS A 443 -18.40 2.79 -7.76
CA LYS A 443 -18.24 4.05 -7.01
C LYS A 443 -17.32 5.03 -7.73
N ASN A 444 -16.17 4.55 -8.18
CA ASN A 444 -15.12 5.42 -8.74
C ASN A 444 -14.46 4.86 -10.01
N LEU A 445 -14.96 3.74 -10.59
CA LEU A 445 -14.36 3.06 -11.73
C LEU A 445 -12.86 2.75 -11.52
N ALA A 446 -12.46 2.50 -10.28
CA ALA A 446 -11.09 2.39 -9.78
C ALA A 446 -10.22 3.65 -9.92
N PHE A 447 -10.75 4.78 -10.37
CA PHE A 447 -10.05 6.07 -10.32
C PHE A 447 -10.04 6.62 -8.89
N LYS A 448 -8.96 7.29 -8.56
CA LYS A 448 -8.79 8.03 -7.30
C LYS A 448 -8.84 9.53 -7.57
N ALA A 449 -8.64 10.35 -6.55
CA ALA A 449 -8.56 11.79 -6.75
C ALA A 449 -7.42 12.17 -7.71
N PRO A 450 -7.54 13.26 -8.47
CA PRO A 450 -6.47 13.76 -9.33
C PRO A 450 -5.25 14.16 -8.51
N LYS A 451 -4.05 13.98 -9.09
CA LYS A 451 -2.79 14.41 -8.48
C LYS A 451 -2.67 15.94 -8.37
N GLN A 452 -3.27 16.70 -9.26
CA GLN A 452 -3.34 18.15 -9.16
C GLN A 452 -4.69 18.58 -8.59
N SER A 453 -4.70 19.53 -7.67
CA SER A 453 -5.94 20.09 -7.13
C SER A 453 -6.79 20.71 -8.24
N THR A 454 -8.09 20.44 -8.21
CA THR A 454 -9.06 21.07 -9.13
C THR A 454 -9.39 22.50 -8.74
N LYS A 455 -9.03 22.92 -7.52
CA LYS A 455 -9.33 24.26 -6.96
C LYS A 455 -8.10 25.17 -6.93
N TYR A 456 -6.91 24.60 -6.66
CA TYR A 456 -5.66 25.32 -6.52
C TYR A 456 -4.61 24.76 -7.48
N PRO A 457 -4.34 25.38 -8.63
CA PRO A 457 -3.49 24.80 -9.68
C PRO A 457 -2.02 24.58 -9.27
N ASN A 458 -1.54 25.25 -8.21
CA ASN A 458 -0.20 25.07 -7.66
C ASN A 458 -0.16 24.17 -6.39
N LEU A 459 -1.23 23.41 -6.14
CA LEU A 459 -1.32 22.38 -5.12
C LEU A 459 -1.41 21.01 -5.76
N PHE A 460 -0.52 20.10 -5.35
CA PHE A 460 -0.47 18.73 -5.84
C PHE A 460 -0.58 17.73 -4.68
N PHE A 461 -1.01 16.52 -4.98
CA PHE A 461 -1.16 15.43 -4.00
C PHE A 461 -0.38 14.21 -4.46
N VAL A 462 0.25 13.52 -3.50
CA VAL A 462 0.94 12.23 -3.70
C VAL A 462 0.46 11.19 -2.69
N GLY A 463 0.66 9.94 -2.99
CA GLY A 463 0.35 8.85 -2.05
C GLY A 463 -0.84 8.01 -2.44
N GLY A 464 -1.42 7.28 -1.48
CA GLY A 464 -2.44 6.26 -1.72
C GLY A 464 -3.83 6.80 -2.10
N SER A 465 -4.13 8.07 -1.81
CA SER A 465 -5.43 8.68 -2.10
C SER A 465 -5.57 9.23 -3.52
N VAL A 466 -4.48 9.28 -4.29
CA VAL A 466 -4.45 9.69 -5.70
C VAL A 466 -3.93 8.55 -6.59
N ASN A 467 -4.13 8.67 -7.91
CA ASN A 467 -3.65 7.67 -8.86
C ASN A 467 -2.11 7.55 -8.87
N PRO A 468 -1.53 6.34 -8.98
CA PRO A 468 -2.18 5.05 -9.21
C PRO A 468 -2.73 4.38 -7.94
N GLY A 469 -2.51 4.90 -6.74
CA GLY A 469 -3.07 4.41 -5.50
C GLY A 469 -2.05 3.87 -4.51
N GLY A 470 -2.55 3.11 -3.51
CA GLY A 470 -1.74 2.55 -2.43
C GLY A 470 -0.79 1.43 -2.87
N GLY A 471 0.16 1.12 -1.99
CA GLY A 471 1.26 0.17 -2.22
C GLY A 471 2.59 0.89 -2.43
N MET A 472 3.67 0.37 -1.86
CA MET A 472 4.99 1.05 -1.89
C MET A 472 5.44 1.49 -3.28
N PRO A 473 5.51 0.61 -4.31
CA PRO A 473 5.97 1.05 -5.62
C PRO A 473 5.01 2.07 -6.26
N MET A 474 3.71 1.96 -5.99
CA MET A 474 2.72 2.85 -6.57
C MET A 474 2.81 4.27 -5.99
N VAL A 475 3.03 4.43 -4.68
CA VAL A 475 3.19 5.76 -4.08
C VAL A 475 4.53 6.40 -4.47
N VAL A 476 5.59 5.59 -4.65
CA VAL A 476 6.88 6.08 -5.19
C VAL A 476 6.70 6.56 -6.65
N LEU A 477 6.02 5.78 -7.48
CA LEU A 477 5.71 6.16 -8.86
C LEU A 477 4.82 7.40 -8.91
N CYS A 478 3.84 7.51 -8.01
CA CYS A 478 3.00 8.70 -7.87
C CYS A 478 3.85 9.97 -7.65
N GLY A 479 4.86 9.91 -6.77
CA GLY A 479 5.77 11.05 -6.55
C GLY A 479 6.53 11.45 -7.81
N GLN A 480 7.03 10.48 -8.58
CA GLN A 480 7.69 10.72 -9.88
C GLN A 480 6.74 11.37 -10.89
N ASN A 481 5.50 10.87 -10.96
CA ASN A 481 4.47 11.41 -11.86
C ASN A 481 4.04 12.83 -11.46
N VAL A 482 3.91 13.12 -10.16
CA VAL A 482 3.61 14.47 -9.68
C VAL A 482 4.73 15.44 -10.03
N ALA A 483 5.99 15.03 -9.91
CA ALA A 483 7.10 15.88 -10.34
C ALA A 483 7.03 16.22 -11.84
N ASN A 484 6.59 15.29 -12.70
CA ASN A 484 6.32 15.56 -14.12
C ASN A 484 5.16 16.55 -14.30
N ASN A 485 4.07 16.39 -13.55
CA ASN A 485 2.91 17.29 -13.60
C ASN A 485 3.27 18.71 -13.14
N VAL A 486 4.10 18.85 -12.09
CA VAL A 486 4.62 20.14 -11.62
C VAL A 486 5.42 20.84 -12.70
N VAL A 487 6.36 20.13 -13.35
CA VAL A 487 7.15 20.70 -14.46
C VAL A 487 6.26 21.14 -15.62
N ALA A 488 5.31 20.29 -16.02
CA ALA A 488 4.38 20.62 -17.10
C ALA A 488 3.51 21.86 -16.78
N TRP A 489 3.03 21.96 -15.53
CA TRP A 489 2.27 23.12 -15.07
C TRP A 489 3.13 24.39 -15.00
N ASP A 490 4.41 24.27 -14.60
CA ASP A 490 5.32 25.40 -14.42
C ASP A 490 5.79 26.03 -15.75
N GLN A 491 5.70 25.27 -16.83
CA GLN A 491 6.06 25.70 -18.19
C GLN A 491 4.89 26.32 -18.96
N CYS A 492 3.64 26.23 -18.44
CA CYS A 492 2.45 26.84 -19.01
C CYS A 492 2.22 28.26 -18.46
#